data_d0693c4c48e9614832fc9bf9b5898b84
#
_entry.id   d0693c4c48e9614832fc9bf9b5898b84
#
_cell.length_a   1.000
_cell.length_b   1.000
_cell.length_c   1.000
_cell.angle_alpha   90.00
_cell.angle_beta   90.00
_cell.angle_gamma   90.00
#
_symmetry.space_group_name_H-M   'P 1'
#
loop_
_entity.id
_entity.type
_entity.pdbx_description
1 polymer ?
#
loop_
_entity_poly.entity_id
_entity_poly.type
_entity_poly.pdbx_seq_one_letter_code
_entity_poly.pdbx_strand_id
1 'polypeptide(L)'
;MMKKFVCTVCGYVYEGESLPADFKCPLCGVGADKFKEMSGDMTLAAEHEYGVYAKTVKTNANVSDEDKAYILEQLKANFNGECSEVGMYLCMARIAHREGYPEIGLYWEKAAYEEAEHAAKFAELLGEELEPNMTASTKKNLAWRVDCEYGATEGKVELATCAKKNGLDAIHDTVHEMARDEARHGKAFEGLLKHYFGK
;
A
#
# COMPACT_ATOMS: atom_id res chain seq x y z
N MET A 1 19.35 -28.54 -8.76
CA MET A 1 18.06 -27.81 -8.52
C MET A 1 18.34 -26.34 -8.74
N MET A 2 17.58 -25.67 -9.60
CA MET A 2 17.81 -24.24 -9.88
C MET A 2 17.53 -23.43 -8.62
N LYS A 3 18.48 -22.59 -8.25
CA LYS A 3 18.40 -21.67 -7.14
C LYS A 3 18.24 -20.24 -7.66
N LYS A 4 17.70 -19.36 -6.84
CA LYS A 4 17.62 -17.94 -7.15
C LYS A 4 18.52 -17.16 -6.20
N PHE A 5 19.21 -16.17 -6.75
CA PHE A 5 20.09 -15.28 -6.00
C PHE A 5 19.64 -13.83 -6.26
N VAL A 6 19.33 -13.07 -5.22
CA VAL A 6 18.91 -11.68 -5.36
C VAL A 6 20.03 -10.72 -5.05
N CYS A 7 20.18 -9.71 -5.89
CA CYS A 7 21.06 -8.57 -5.63
C CYS A 7 20.47 -7.71 -4.51
N THR A 8 21.19 -7.56 -3.40
CA THR A 8 20.75 -6.76 -2.24
C THR A 8 20.79 -5.25 -2.48
N VAL A 9 21.31 -4.81 -3.64
CA VAL A 9 21.41 -3.39 -4.01
C VAL A 9 20.27 -2.95 -4.93
N CYS A 10 19.89 -3.77 -5.92
CA CYS A 10 18.90 -3.38 -6.93
C CYS A 10 17.75 -4.38 -7.15
N GLY A 11 17.73 -5.49 -6.43
CA GLY A 11 16.67 -6.50 -6.53
C GLY A 11 16.77 -7.43 -7.76
N TYR A 12 17.79 -7.30 -8.62
CA TYR A 12 17.96 -8.22 -9.75
C TYR A 12 18.06 -9.67 -9.27
N VAL A 13 17.35 -10.59 -9.92
CA VAL A 13 17.34 -12.02 -9.59
C VAL A 13 18.13 -12.79 -10.64
N TYR A 14 19.16 -13.50 -10.20
CA TYR A 14 19.90 -14.48 -11.00
C TYR A 14 19.37 -15.88 -10.70
N GLU A 15 19.11 -16.68 -11.73
CA GLU A 15 18.66 -18.08 -11.60
C GLU A 15 19.77 -19.02 -12.12
N GLY A 16 20.20 -19.96 -11.26
CA GLY A 16 21.26 -20.91 -11.59
C GLY A 16 21.44 -21.94 -10.47
N GLU A 17 22.27 -22.97 -10.69
CA GLU A 17 22.60 -23.94 -9.63
C GLU A 17 23.47 -23.34 -8.53
N SER A 18 24.31 -22.37 -8.91
CA SER A 18 25.13 -21.56 -8.02
C SER A 18 25.39 -20.19 -8.64
N LEU A 19 25.70 -19.19 -7.83
CA LEU A 19 26.12 -17.89 -8.33
C LEU A 19 27.63 -17.93 -8.62
N PRO A 20 28.08 -17.61 -9.86
CA PRO A 20 29.51 -17.54 -10.19
C PRO A 20 30.23 -16.52 -9.31
N ALA A 21 31.43 -16.83 -8.86
CA ALA A 21 32.22 -15.95 -7.98
C ALA A 21 32.59 -14.62 -8.63
N ASP A 22 32.71 -14.60 -9.96
CA ASP A 22 33.04 -13.41 -10.77
C ASP A 22 31.78 -12.71 -11.34
N PHE A 23 30.57 -13.15 -10.94
CA PHE A 23 29.32 -12.58 -11.42
C PHE A 23 29.20 -11.10 -11.06
N LYS A 24 28.81 -10.31 -12.05
CA LYS A 24 28.45 -8.90 -11.87
C LYS A 24 26.99 -8.67 -12.19
N CYS A 25 26.31 -7.95 -11.33
CA CYS A 25 24.91 -7.60 -11.54
C CYS A 25 24.73 -6.81 -12.85
N PRO A 26 23.90 -7.26 -13.80
CA PRO A 26 23.73 -6.56 -15.08
C PRO A 26 23.01 -5.22 -14.95
N LEU A 27 22.31 -4.96 -13.82
CA LEU A 27 21.61 -3.71 -13.59
C LEU A 27 22.48 -2.66 -12.87
N CYS A 28 23.19 -3.07 -11.81
CA CYS A 28 23.91 -2.10 -10.96
C CYS A 28 25.43 -2.34 -10.87
N GLY A 29 25.97 -3.38 -11.54
CA GLY A 29 27.41 -3.64 -11.66
C GLY A 29 28.09 -4.22 -10.41
N VAL A 30 27.39 -4.42 -9.30
CA VAL A 30 27.98 -4.99 -8.07
C VAL A 30 28.36 -6.46 -8.23
N GLY A 31 29.34 -6.91 -7.45
CA GLY A 31 29.85 -8.28 -7.48
C GLY A 31 28.93 -9.30 -6.79
N ALA A 32 29.31 -10.56 -6.89
CA ALA A 32 28.61 -11.69 -6.30
C ALA A 32 28.46 -11.59 -4.77
N ASP A 33 29.34 -10.89 -4.09
CA ASP A 33 29.29 -10.63 -2.65
C ASP A 33 28.06 -9.84 -2.19
N LYS A 34 27.36 -9.19 -3.11
CA LYS A 34 26.09 -8.46 -2.89
C LYS A 34 24.85 -9.28 -3.26
N PHE A 35 25.00 -10.56 -3.49
CA PHE A 35 23.88 -11.44 -3.76
C PHE A 35 23.61 -12.37 -2.58
N LYS A 36 22.33 -12.62 -2.31
CA LYS A 36 21.88 -13.61 -1.34
C LYS A 36 21.09 -14.71 -2.05
N GLU A 37 21.35 -15.97 -1.69
CA GLU A 37 20.54 -17.08 -2.15
C GLU A 37 19.12 -16.95 -1.60
N MET A 38 18.14 -17.03 -2.50
CA MET A 38 16.72 -17.06 -2.13
C MET A 38 16.39 -18.46 -1.59
N SER A 39 16.29 -18.58 -0.26
CA SER A 39 15.51 -19.67 0.32
C SER A 39 14.02 -19.32 0.16
N GLY A 40 13.12 -20.30 0.11
CA GLY A 40 11.68 -20.06 -0.13
C GLY A 40 10.96 -19.11 0.83
N ASP A 41 11.66 -18.56 1.81
CA ASP A 41 11.19 -17.61 2.84
C ASP A 41 11.83 -16.20 2.68
N MET A 42 12.17 -15.76 1.48
CA MET A 42 12.76 -14.43 1.33
C MET A 42 11.78 -13.30 1.62
N THR A 43 12.04 -12.61 2.71
CA THR A 43 11.60 -11.23 2.92
C THR A 43 12.50 -10.28 2.13
N LEU A 44 12.00 -9.73 1.03
CA LEU A 44 12.74 -8.81 0.14
C LEU A 44 12.95 -7.43 0.74
N ALA A 45 12.24 -7.07 1.80
CA ALA A 45 12.40 -5.82 2.55
C ALA A 45 12.30 -6.14 4.03
N ALA A 46 13.46 -6.23 4.69
CA ALA A 46 13.52 -6.54 6.13
C ALA A 46 13.29 -5.32 7.02
N GLU A 47 13.03 -4.13 6.45
CA GLU A 47 12.87 -2.92 7.25
C GLU A 47 11.50 -2.85 7.93
N HIS A 48 10.46 -3.42 7.32
CA HIS A 48 9.09 -3.38 7.84
C HIS A 48 8.40 -4.73 7.65
N GLU A 49 8.58 -5.65 8.59
CA GLU A 49 7.77 -6.87 8.61
C GLU A 49 6.34 -6.56 9.06
N TYR A 50 5.36 -6.90 8.22
CA TYR A 50 3.95 -6.64 8.45
C TYR A 50 3.47 -7.16 9.82
N GLY A 51 3.02 -6.24 10.68
CA GLY A 51 2.36 -6.53 11.96
C GLY A 51 3.27 -7.03 13.10
N VAL A 52 4.56 -7.21 12.87
CA VAL A 52 5.49 -7.70 13.90
C VAL A 52 5.63 -6.70 15.05
N TYR A 53 5.66 -5.43 14.75
CA TYR A 53 5.94 -4.37 15.74
C TYR A 53 4.79 -4.15 16.71
N ALA A 54 3.55 -4.12 16.26
CA ALA A 54 2.38 -4.03 17.14
C ALA A 54 2.30 -5.24 18.10
N LYS A 55 2.60 -6.43 17.60
CA LYS A 55 2.69 -7.63 18.43
C LYS A 55 3.82 -7.51 19.45
N THR A 56 4.99 -6.99 19.05
CA THR A 56 6.14 -6.76 19.95
C THR A 56 5.77 -5.76 21.05
N VAL A 57 5.08 -4.67 20.72
CA VAL A 57 4.60 -3.71 21.73
C VAL A 57 3.71 -4.41 22.75
N LYS A 58 2.72 -5.18 22.30
CA LYS A 58 1.77 -5.89 23.18
C LYS A 58 2.43 -6.91 24.10
N THR A 59 3.43 -7.63 23.61
CA THR A 59 4.08 -8.72 24.36
C THR A 59 5.30 -8.29 25.18
N ASN A 60 5.78 -7.05 25.03
CA ASN A 60 6.95 -6.56 25.74
C ASN A 60 6.64 -6.33 27.22
N ALA A 61 7.24 -7.14 28.09
CA ALA A 61 7.06 -7.04 29.53
C ALA A 61 7.71 -5.79 30.17
N ASN A 62 8.63 -5.12 29.45
CA ASN A 62 9.32 -3.92 29.93
C ASN A 62 8.57 -2.62 29.61
N VAL A 63 7.46 -2.70 28.87
CA VAL A 63 6.61 -1.56 28.51
C VAL A 63 5.34 -1.60 29.36
N SER A 64 4.99 -0.48 30.00
CA SER A 64 3.76 -0.37 30.78
C SER A 64 2.52 -0.53 29.90
N ASP A 65 1.40 -0.97 30.46
CA ASP A 65 0.16 -1.12 29.70
C ASP A 65 -0.38 0.23 29.20
N GLU A 66 -0.12 1.31 29.93
CA GLU A 66 -0.44 2.68 29.52
C GLU A 66 0.37 3.09 28.28
N ASP A 67 1.68 2.86 28.28
CA ASP A 67 2.54 3.16 27.13
C ASP A 67 2.20 2.29 25.92
N LYS A 68 1.88 1.01 26.12
CA LYS A 68 1.41 0.13 25.03
C LYS A 68 0.17 0.69 24.36
N ALA A 69 -0.83 1.07 25.17
CA ALA A 69 -2.08 1.66 24.66
C ALA A 69 -1.80 2.95 23.90
N TYR A 70 -1.00 3.86 24.50
CA TYR A 70 -0.63 5.12 23.87
C TYR A 70 0.09 4.91 22.53
N ILE A 71 1.10 4.03 22.48
CA ILE A 71 1.86 3.75 21.24
C ILE A 71 0.92 3.27 20.14
N LEU A 72 0.07 2.28 20.41
CA LEU A 72 -0.82 1.72 19.39
C LEU A 72 -1.89 2.72 18.94
N GLU A 73 -2.41 3.53 19.85
CA GLU A 73 -3.35 4.60 19.53
C GLU A 73 -2.71 5.66 18.64
N GLN A 74 -1.48 6.11 18.98
CA GLN A 74 -0.77 7.12 18.19
C GLN A 74 -0.39 6.58 16.80
N LEU A 75 0.02 5.34 16.67
CA LEU A 75 0.28 4.73 15.36
C LEU A 75 -0.98 4.74 14.47
N LYS A 76 -2.16 4.42 15.04
CA LYS A 76 -3.45 4.47 14.31
C LYS A 76 -3.85 5.91 13.95
N ALA A 77 -3.67 6.84 14.89
CA ALA A 77 -4.00 8.25 14.66
C ALA A 77 -3.14 8.85 13.54
N ASN A 78 -1.83 8.56 13.56
CA ASN A 78 -0.93 8.99 12.49
C ASN A 78 -1.30 8.35 11.14
N PHE A 79 -1.54 7.04 11.07
CA PHE A 79 -2.03 6.42 9.84
C PHE A 79 -3.23 7.16 9.23
N ASN A 80 -4.24 7.48 10.05
CA ASN A 80 -5.42 8.20 9.59
C ASN A 80 -5.11 9.64 9.15
N GLY A 81 -4.18 10.31 9.85
CA GLY A 81 -3.68 11.63 9.49
C GLY A 81 -3.06 11.63 8.10
N GLU A 82 -2.07 10.77 7.89
CA GLU A 82 -1.36 10.64 6.61
C GLU A 82 -2.32 10.32 5.44
N CYS A 83 -3.25 9.36 5.63
CA CYS A 83 -4.26 9.05 4.61
C CYS A 83 -5.14 10.28 4.25
N SER A 84 -5.47 11.11 5.24
CA SER A 84 -6.25 12.33 5.03
C SER A 84 -5.44 13.39 4.30
N GLU A 85 -4.17 13.54 4.64
CA GLU A 85 -3.25 14.51 4.04
C GLU A 85 -2.99 14.22 2.57
N VAL A 86 -2.92 12.96 2.15
CA VAL A 86 -2.85 12.59 0.73
C VAL A 86 -3.96 13.27 -0.08
N GLY A 87 -5.21 13.13 0.35
CA GLY A 87 -6.36 13.74 -0.34
C GLY A 87 -6.36 15.26 -0.28
N MET A 88 -6.03 15.83 0.89
CA MET A 88 -5.98 17.27 1.09
C MET A 88 -4.89 17.92 0.24
N TYR A 89 -3.68 17.36 0.21
CA TYR A 89 -2.55 17.92 -0.55
C TYR A 89 -2.79 17.85 -2.06
N LEU A 90 -3.37 16.77 -2.57
CA LEU A 90 -3.80 16.71 -3.97
C LEU A 90 -4.87 17.75 -4.32
N CYS A 91 -5.79 18.03 -3.39
CA CYS A 91 -6.77 19.09 -3.56
C CYS A 91 -6.10 20.48 -3.57
N MET A 92 -5.18 20.73 -2.63
CA MET A 92 -4.40 21.98 -2.55
C MET A 92 -3.54 22.19 -3.80
N ALA A 93 -2.95 21.11 -4.35
CA ALA A 93 -2.20 21.16 -5.60
C ALA A 93 -3.08 21.65 -6.77
N ARG A 94 -4.30 21.10 -6.91
CA ARG A 94 -5.26 21.52 -7.95
C ARG A 94 -5.67 22.98 -7.78
N ILE A 95 -5.80 23.48 -6.54
CA ILE A 95 -6.09 24.89 -6.26
C ILE A 95 -4.91 25.75 -6.71
N ALA A 96 -3.68 25.42 -6.31
CA ALA A 96 -2.49 26.16 -6.67
C ALA A 96 -2.29 26.25 -8.19
N HIS A 97 -2.49 25.14 -8.91
CA HIS A 97 -2.40 25.13 -10.37
C HIS A 97 -3.45 26.07 -11.01
N ARG A 98 -4.70 26.08 -10.53
CA ARG A 98 -5.75 26.97 -11.02
C ARG A 98 -5.48 28.45 -10.72
N GLU A 99 -4.81 28.73 -9.60
CA GLU A 99 -4.40 30.08 -9.22
C GLU A 99 -3.14 30.57 -9.93
N GLY A 100 -2.45 29.71 -10.69
CA GLY A 100 -1.24 30.06 -11.44
C GLY A 100 0.06 29.90 -10.64
N TYR A 101 0.05 29.07 -9.60
CA TYR A 101 1.24 28.74 -8.78
C TYR A 101 1.71 27.30 -9.03
N PRO A 102 2.24 26.97 -10.24
CA PRO A 102 2.56 25.59 -10.58
C PRO A 102 3.67 24.98 -9.70
N GLU A 103 4.63 25.76 -9.23
CA GLU A 103 5.70 25.27 -8.35
C GLU A 103 5.14 24.81 -6.99
N ILE A 104 4.17 25.53 -6.45
CA ILE A 104 3.48 25.16 -5.21
C ILE A 104 2.63 23.90 -5.45
N GLY A 105 1.90 23.84 -6.59
CA GLY A 105 1.12 22.67 -6.96
C GLY A 105 1.97 21.41 -7.06
N LEU A 106 3.09 21.45 -7.77
CA LEU A 106 4.02 20.32 -7.89
C LEU A 106 4.61 19.88 -6.55
N TYR A 107 4.88 20.82 -5.64
CA TYR A 107 5.36 20.45 -4.30
C TYR A 107 4.29 19.74 -3.47
N TRP A 108 3.02 20.21 -3.53
CA TRP A 108 1.89 19.53 -2.90
C TRP A 108 1.67 18.11 -3.44
N GLU A 109 1.77 17.91 -4.75
CA GLU A 109 1.69 16.57 -5.36
C GLU A 109 2.80 15.66 -4.84
N LYS A 110 4.04 16.18 -4.77
CA LYS A 110 5.16 15.42 -4.21
C LYS A 110 4.92 15.04 -2.75
N ALA A 111 4.50 16.01 -1.92
CA ALA A 111 4.19 15.78 -0.50
C ALA A 111 3.10 14.71 -0.34
N ALA A 112 2.03 14.74 -1.15
CA ALA A 112 0.98 13.72 -1.11
C ALA A 112 1.52 12.29 -1.32
N TYR A 113 2.52 12.10 -2.18
CA TYR A 113 3.18 10.80 -2.33
C TYR A 113 4.01 10.42 -1.12
N GLU A 114 4.68 11.38 -0.49
CA GLU A 114 5.45 11.13 0.73
C GLU A 114 4.53 10.73 1.88
N GLU A 115 3.35 11.38 2.03
CA GLU A 115 2.34 10.98 3.03
C GLU A 115 1.72 9.60 2.75
N ALA A 116 1.54 9.23 1.48
CA ALA A 116 1.10 7.88 1.15
C ALA A 116 2.12 6.80 1.58
N GLU A 117 3.42 7.08 1.44
CA GLU A 117 4.50 6.22 1.94
C GLU A 117 4.54 6.16 3.47
N HIS A 118 4.30 7.29 4.16
CA HIS A 118 4.18 7.31 5.62
C HIS A 118 3.01 6.45 6.09
N ALA A 119 1.83 6.62 5.48
CA ALA A 119 0.66 5.80 5.77
C ALA A 119 0.95 4.29 5.58
N ALA A 120 1.61 3.91 4.48
CA ALA A 120 1.99 2.52 4.22
C ALA A 120 2.90 1.96 5.33
N LYS A 121 3.89 2.74 5.80
CA LYS A 121 4.77 2.34 6.91
C LYS A 121 4.01 2.16 8.22
N PHE A 122 3.10 3.08 8.57
CA PHE A 122 2.25 2.91 9.74
C PHE A 122 1.35 1.67 9.64
N ALA A 123 0.83 1.38 8.44
CA ALA A 123 0.05 0.16 8.21
C ALA A 123 0.89 -1.11 8.41
N GLU A 124 2.13 -1.14 7.94
CA GLU A 124 3.06 -2.25 8.17
C GLU A 124 3.39 -2.44 9.65
N LEU A 125 3.62 -1.34 10.39
CA LEU A 125 3.88 -1.40 11.84
C LEU A 125 2.69 -1.96 12.61
N LEU A 126 1.47 -1.59 12.25
CA LEU A 126 0.23 -1.99 12.93
C LEU A 126 -0.25 -3.38 12.51
N GLY A 127 -0.15 -3.72 11.22
CA GLY A 127 -0.67 -4.98 10.71
C GLY A 127 -2.16 -5.16 11.00
N GLU A 128 -2.54 -6.32 11.52
CA GLU A 128 -3.92 -6.68 11.87
C GLU A 128 -4.54 -5.79 12.97
N GLU A 129 -3.72 -5.01 13.70
CA GLU A 129 -4.21 -4.02 14.65
C GLU A 129 -4.88 -2.82 13.97
N LEU A 130 -4.48 -2.51 12.74
CA LEU A 130 -5.11 -1.49 11.94
C LEU A 130 -6.40 -1.99 11.31
N GLU A 131 -6.31 -3.12 10.61
CA GLU A 131 -7.41 -3.72 9.86
C GLU A 131 -7.29 -5.26 9.90
N PRO A 132 -8.18 -5.95 10.61
CA PRO A 132 -8.10 -7.41 10.80
C PRO A 132 -8.16 -8.23 9.51
N ASN A 133 -8.74 -7.67 8.45
CA ASN A 133 -8.86 -8.35 7.15
C ASN A 133 -7.62 -8.16 6.27
N MET A 134 -6.79 -7.15 6.56
CA MET A 134 -5.52 -6.95 5.88
C MET A 134 -4.46 -7.88 6.51
N THR A 135 -3.81 -8.69 5.69
CA THR A 135 -2.89 -9.72 6.16
C THR A 135 -1.58 -9.74 5.36
N ALA A 136 -0.57 -10.47 5.84
CA ALA A 136 0.68 -10.72 5.10
C ALA A 136 0.49 -11.64 3.87
N SER A 137 -0.74 -11.85 3.39
CA SER A 137 -1.06 -12.73 2.26
C SER A 137 -1.71 -11.96 1.12
N THR A 138 -0.99 -11.81 0.01
CA THR A 138 -1.51 -11.19 -1.22
C THR A 138 -2.82 -11.83 -1.68
N LYS A 139 -2.93 -13.18 -1.61
CA LYS A 139 -4.16 -13.89 -1.96
C LYS A 139 -5.34 -13.45 -1.11
N LYS A 140 -5.17 -13.38 0.22
CA LYS A 140 -6.24 -12.97 1.14
C LYS A 140 -6.60 -11.51 0.94
N ASN A 141 -5.60 -10.64 0.79
CA ASN A 141 -5.81 -9.21 0.56
C ASN A 141 -6.57 -8.96 -0.75
N LEU A 142 -6.23 -9.65 -1.84
CA LEU A 142 -6.99 -9.56 -3.09
C LEU A 142 -8.44 -10.02 -2.90
N ALA A 143 -8.68 -11.17 -2.27
CA ALA A 143 -10.04 -11.68 -2.05
C ALA A 143 -10.88 -10.69 -1.24
N TRP A 144 -10.35 -10.19 -0.14
CA TRP A 144 -11.02 -9.20 0.69
C TRP A 144 -11.30 -7.89 -0.07
N ARG A 145 -10.33 -7.38 -0.83
CA ARG A 145 -10.51 -6.12 -1.58
C ARG A 145 -11.54 -6.22 -2.69
N VAL A 146 -11.70 -7.38 -3.35
CA VAL A 146 -12.76 -7.57 -4.34
C VAL A 146 -14.13 -7.22 -3.76
N ASP A 147 -14.46 -7.75 -2.59
CA ASP A 147 -15.75 -7.50 -1.92
C ASP A 147 -15.87 -6.02 -1.50
N CYS A 148 -14.78 -5.43 -1.01
CA CYS A 148 -14.77 -4.01 -0.61
C CYS A 148 -14.99 -3.07 -1.80
N GLU A 149 -14.38 -3.33 -2.97
CA GLU A 149 -14.55 -2.51 -4.17
C GLU A 149 -15.99 -2.58 -4.71
N TYR A 150 -16.59 -3.76 -4.69
CA TYR A 150 -18.01 -3.89 -5.07
C TYR A 150 -18.94 -3.17 -4.09
N GLY A 151 -18.71 -3.27 -2.79
CA GLY A 151 -19.43 -2.50 -1.78
C GLY A 151 -19.24 -0.98 -1.95
N ALA A 152 -18.02 -0.53 -2.23
CA ALA A 152 -17.73 0.87 -2.52
C ALA A 152 -18.42 1.36 -3.80
N THR A 153 -18.55 0.49 -4.82
CA THR A 153 -19.31 0.78 -6.04
C THR A 153 -20.78 1.03 -5.70
N GLU A 154 -21.42 0.13 -4.95
CA GLU A 154 -22.83 0.25 -4.56
C GLU A 154 -23.09 1.55 -3.77
N GLY A 155 -22.29 1.81 -2.74
CA GLY A 155 -22.44 3.03 -1.92
C GLY A 155 -22.26 4.32 -2.72
N LYS A 156 -21.32 4.35 -3.68
CA LYS A 156 -21.14 5.52 -4.56
C LYS A 156 -22.30 5.69 -5.54
N VAL A 157 -22.87 4.59 -6.06
CA VAL A 157 -24.07 4.64 -6.93
C VAL A 157 -25.27 5.18 -6.16
N GLU A 158 -25.46 4.77 -4.89
CA GLU A 158 -26.53 5.28 -4.05
C GLU A 158 -26.37 6.77 -3.80
N LEU A 159 -25.17 7.24 -3.44
CA LEU A 159 -24.88 8.66 -3.24
C LEU A 159 -25.12 9.47 -4.53
N ALA A 160 -24.61 9.00 -5.67
CA ALA A 160 -24.80 9.65 -6.95
C ALA A 160 -26.29 9.75 -7.32
N THR A 161 -27.06 8.68 -7.11
CA THR A 161 -28.51 8.65 -7.35
C THR A 161 -29.24 9.65 -6.46
N CYS A 162 -28.88 9.73 -5.18
CA CYS A 162 -29.43 10.71 -4.25
C CYS A 162 -29.10 12.16 -4.71
N ALA A 163 -27.87 12.42 -5.11
CA ALA A 163 -27.46 13.72 -5.63
C ALA A 163 -28.27 14.12 -6.87
N LYS A 164 -28.45 13.21 -7.83
CA LYS A 164 -29.26 13.43 -9.03
C LYS A 164 -30.70 13.78 -8.71
N LYS A 165 -31.32 13.03 -7.80
CA LYS A 165 -32.69 13.28 -7.36
C LYS A 165 -32.88 14.68 -6.77
N ASN A 166 -31.84 15.28 -6.20
CA ASN A 166 -31.86 16.60 -5.59
C ASN A 166 -31.29 17.69 -6.53
N GLY A 167 -31.07 17.42 -7.82
CA GLY A 167 -30.56 18.40 -8.78
C GLY A 167 -29.09 18.79 -8.60
N LEU A 168 -28.30 17.97 -7.91
CA LEU A 168 -26.87 18.19 -7.62
C LEU A 168 -26.01 17.49 -8.68
N ASP A 169 -26.14 17.91 -9.94
CA ASP A 169 -25.54 17.23 -11.09
C ASP A 169 -24.00 17.10 -10.99
N ALA A 170 -23.31 18.13 -10.52
CA ALA A 170 -21.86 18.08 -10.38
C ALA A 170 -21.40 17.00 -9.37
N ILE A 171 -22.15 16.82 -8.28
CA ILE A 171 -21.87 15.76 -7.29
C ILE A 171 -22.20 14.40 -7.91
N HIS A 172 -23.38 14.28 -8.56
CA HIS A 172 -23.78 13.06 -9.24
C HIS A 172 -22.71 12.61 -10.23
N ASP A 173 -22.29 13.45 -11.16
CA ASP A 173 -21.38 13.09 -12.23
C ASP A 173 -20.01 12.67 -11.68
N THR A 174 -19.49 13.43 -10.71
CA THR A 174 -18.20 13.13 -10.07
C THR A 174 -18.23 11.78 -9.32
N VAL A 175 -19.26 11.56 -8.50
CA VAL A 175 -19.35 10.33 -7.69
C VAL A 175 -19.68 9.11 -8.54
N HIS A 176 -20.49 9.29 -9.60
CA HIS A 176 -20.82 8.22 -10.54
C HIS A 176 -19.60 7.78 -11.37
N GLU A 177 -18.71 8.70 -11.73
CA GLU A 177 -17.42 8.35 -12.35
C GLU A 177 -16.54 7.54 -11.39
N MET A 178 -16.43 7.96 -10.12
CA MET A 178 -15.72 7.21 -9.09
C MET A 178 -16.31 5.79 -8.89
N ALA A 179 -17.63 5.64 -8.95
CA ALA A 179 -18.25 4.31 -8.85
C ALA A 179 -17.82 3.37 -9.99
N ARG A 180 -17.60 3.90 -11.19
CA ARG A 180 -17.04 3.13 -12.32
C ARG A 180 -15.59 2.71 -12.07
N ASP A 181 -14.81 3.57 -11.42
CA ASP A 181 -13.44 3.24 -11.05
C ASP A 181 -13.39 2.12 -10.03
N GLU A 182 -14.23 2.16 -8.98
CA GLU A 182 -14.33 1.07 -8.00
C GLU A 182 -14.75 -0.26 -8.66
N ALA A 183 -15.73 -0.22 -9.57
CA ALA A 183 -16.14 -1.42 -10.31
C ALA A 183 -14.99 -1.98 -11.18
N ARG A 184 -14.15 -1.11 -11.75
CA ARG A 184 -12.95 -1.50 -12.51
C ARG A 184 -11.89 -2.10 -11.60
N HIS A 185 -11.67 -1.53 -10.41
CA HIS A 185 -10.75 -2.06 -9.41
C HIS A 185 -11.19 -3.45 -8.96
N GLY A 186 -12.47 -3.63 -8.61
CA GLY A 186 -13.02 -4.93 -8.22
C GLY A 186 -12.80 -6.00 -9.29
N LYS A 187 -13.12 -5.71 -10.55
CA LYS A 187 -12.87 -6.63 -11.67
C LYS A 187 -11.39 -6.94 -11.88
N ALA A 188 -10.51 -5.95 -11.73
CA ALA A 188 -9.08 -6.15 -11.87
C ALA A 188 -8.54 -7.07 -10.75
N PHE A 189 -8.94 -6.82 -9.50
CA PHE A 189 -8.53 -7.67 -8.36
C PHE A 189 -9.07 -9.09 -8.49
N GLU A 190 -10.32 -9.26 -8.91
CA GLU A 190 -10.91 -10.59 -9.19
C GLU A 190 -10.13 -11.33 -10.30
N GLY A 191 -9.81 -10.63 -11.38
CA GLY A 191 -9.01 -11.17 -12.48
C GLY A 191 -7.61 -11.60 -12.03
N LEU A 192 -6.93 -10.80 -11.23
CA LEU A 192 -5.62 -11.11 -10.65
C LEU A 192 -5.71 -12.30 -9.67
N LEU A 193 -6.73 -12.31 -8.81
CA LEU A 193 -6.97 -13.42 -7.88
C LEU A 193 -7.15 -14.74 -8.63
N LYS A 194 -7.96 -14.73 -9.68
CA LYS A 194 -8.18 -15.91 -10.53
C LYS A 194 -6.91 -16.32 -11.28
N HIS A 195 -6.18 -15.37 -11.85
CA HIS A 195 -4.98 -15.63 -12.63
C HIS A 195 -3.88 -16.29 -11.81
N TYR A 196 -3.57 -15.74 -10.62
CA TYR A 196 -2.45 -16.22 -9.82
C TYR A 196 -2.80 -17.32 -8.82
N PHE A 197 -4.05 -17.36 -8.35
CA PHE A 197 -4.45 -18.22 -7.23
C PHE A 197 -5.67 -19.10 -7.52
N GLY A 198 -6.30 -18.97 -8.69
CA GLY A 198 -7.40 -19.80 -9.14
C GLY A 198 -6.86 -21.11 -9.72
N LYS A 199 -6.80 -22.16 -8.88
CA LYS A 199 -6.56 -23.54 -9.32
C LYS A 199 -7.74 -24.40 -8.91
#